data_e09ab97069b9e0ebc225a3f0c03e7e65
#
_entry.id   e09ab97069b9e0ebc225a3f0c03e7e65
#
_cell.length_a   1.000
_cell.length_b   1.000
_cell.length_c   1.000
_cell.angle_alpha   90.00
_cell.angle_beta   90.00
_cell.angle_gamma   90.00
#
_symmetry.space_group_name_H-M   'P 1'
#
loop_
_entity.id
_entity.type
_entity.pdbx_description
1 polymer ?
#
loop_
_entity_poly.entity_id
_entity_poly.type
_entity_poly.pdbx_seq_one_letter_code
_entity_poly.pdbx_strand_id
1 'polypeptide(L)'
;IPLLTAMWLFIVSTILCLFARDIHQFVAFRLVQGIAGAGGIVIARSVAADKYSGKELAKMLAVIGAINGVAPVVAPIIGGVFTEAIGWQGIFGILLGLGVVLLVGSYCFRESLPKEHRSVSRWGDTFRSFKVVLQDRQYVFYVLQMAFAQGVLFAYISSSPFIVQQHYGYSPLVFSFCFAVNAVAI
;
A
#
# COMPACT_ATOMS: atom_id res chain seq x y z
N ILE A 1 -7.13 0.54 -17.55
CA ILE A 1 -8.09 1.52 -16.95
C ILE A 1 -8.03 1.45 -15.41
N PRO A 2 -8.17 0.31 -14.70
CA PRO A 2 -8.21 0.29 -13.23
C PRO A 2 -6.96 0.87 -12.56
N LEU A 3 -5.76 0.67 -13.13
CA LEU A 3 -4.53 1.23 -12.59
C LEU A 3 -4.55 2.76 -12.63
N LEU A 4 -4.96 3.34 -13.75
CA LEU A 4 -5.04 4.80 -13.89
C LEU A 4 -6.06 5.41 -12.94
N THR A 5 -7.22 4.77 -12.76
CA THR A 5 -8.22 5.25 -11.78
C THR A 5 -7.70 5.19 -10.35
N ALA A 6 -6.98 4.13 -9.97
CA ALA A 6 -6.34 4.02 -8.66
C ALA A 6 -5.27 5.11 -8.47
N MET A 7 -4.42 5.38 -9.46
CA MET A 7 -3.41 6.42 -9.39
C MET A 7 -4.01 7.83 -9.29
N TRP A 8 -5.04 8.12 -10.08
CA TRP A 8 -5.76 9.39 -9.98
C TRP A 8 -6.40 9.56 -8.61
N LEU A 9 -7.06 8.53 -8.10
CA LEU A 9 -7.68 8.55 -6.78
C LEU A 9 -6.64 8.77 -5.67
N PHE A 10 -5.45 8.15 -5.80
CA PHE A 10 -4.33 8.36 -4.88
C PHE A 10 -3.85 9.81 -4.89
N ILE A 11 -3.65 10.41 -6.06
CA ILE A 11 -3.20 11.80 -6.20
C ILE A 11 -4.24 12.75 -5.60
N VAL A 12 -5.51 12.62 -5.98
CA VAL A 12 -6.58 13.48 -5.49
C VAL A 12 -6.71 13.37 -3.97
N SER A 13 -6.72 12.17 -3.42
CA SER A 13 -6.80 11.99 -1.96
C SER A 13 -5.56 12.51 -1.23
N THR A 14 -4.37 12.43 -1.83
CA THR A 14 -3.14 13.02 -1.27
C THR A 14 -3.23 14.55 -1.23
N ILE A 15 -3.73 15.18 -2.28
CA ILE A 15 -3.99 16.63 -2.30
C ILE A 15 -5.02 17.00 -1.23
N LEU A 16 -6.12 16.26 -1.12
CA LEU A 16 -7.13 16.52 -0.10
C LEU A 16 -6.58 16.38 1.33
N CYS A 17 -5.65 15.44 1.56
CA CYS A 17 -4.97 15.34 2.86
C CYS A 17 -4.16 16.60 3.20
N LEU A 18 -3.51 17.23 2.22
CA LEU A 18 -2.76 18.48 2.41
C LEU A 18 -3.65 19.65 2.82
N PHE A 19 -4.89 19.68 2.35
CA PHE A 19 -5.85 20.74 2.62
C PHE A 19 -6.86 20.41 3.74
N ALA A 20 -6.70 19.27 4.42
CA ALA A 20 -7.58 18.89 5.50
C ALA A 20 -7.48 19.88 6.66
N ARG A 21 -8.62 20.38 7.10
CA ARG A 21 -8.75 21.38 8.20
C ARG A 21 -9.04 20.72 9.55
N ASP A 22 -9.52 19.50 9.53
CA ASP A 22 -9.93 18.75 10.71
C ASP A 22 -9.43 17.30 10.61
N ILE A 23 -9.18 16.70 11.79
CA ILE A 23 -8.68 15.33 11.89
C ILE A 23 -9.63 14.31 11.25
N HIS A 24 -10.94 14.52 11.36
CA HIS A 24 -11.94 13.63 10.75
C HIS A 24 -11.86 13.65 9.21
N GLN A 25 -11.69 14.83 8.61
CA GLN A 25 -11.47 14.99 7.17
C GLN A 25 -10.18 14.31 6.76
N PHE A 26 -9.10 14.52 7.51
CA PHE A 26 -7.82 13.91 7.24
C PHE A 26 -7.91 12.37 7.25
N VAL A 27 -8.55 11.78 8.28
CA VAL A 27 -8.75 10.34 8.39
C VAL A 27 -9.58 9.80 7.22
N ALA A 28 -10.67 10.50 6.84
CA ALA A 28 -11.50 10.11 5.70
C ALA A 28 -10.69 10.11 4.38
N PHE A 29 -9.90 11.15 4.13
CA PHE A 29 -9.05 11.23 2.94
C PHE A 29 -7.94 10.17 2.94
N ARG A 30 -7.37 9.86 4.10
CA ARG A 30 -6.40 8.76 4.27
C ARG A 30 -7.01 7.38 4.00
N LEU A 31 -8.27 7.18 4.36
CA LEU A 31 -8.99 5.95 4.02
C LEU A 31 -9.10 5.79 2.49
N VAL A 32 -9.51 6.85 1.80
CA VAL A 32 -9.59 6.85 0.32
C VAL A 32 -8.23 6.63 -0.31
N GLN A 33 -7.17 7.29 0.21
CA GLN A 33 -5.80 7.13 -0.25
C GLN A 33 -5.31 5.68 -0.05
N GLY A 34 -5.66 5.06 1.08
CA GLY A 34 -5.30 3.67 1.37
C GLY A 34 -5.98 2.68 0.40
N ILE A 35 -7.26 2.88 0.09
CA ILE A 35 -7.98 2.08 -0.92
C ILE A 35 -7.31 2.21 -2.29
N ALA A 36 -6.95 3.42 -2.67
CA ALA A 36 -6.27 3.69 -3.94
C ALA A 36 -4.89 3.01 -4.01
N GLY A 37 -4.10 3.10 -2.94
CA GLY A 37 -2.78 2.45 -2.82
C GLY A 37 -2.87 0.93 -2.88
N ALA A 38 -3.86 0.33 -2.22
CA ALA A 38 -4.11 -1.11 -2.28
C ALA A 38 -4.39 -1.58 -3.72
N GLY A 39 -5.13 -0.77 -4.52
CA GLY A 39 -5.37 -1.03 -5.94
C GLY A 39 -4.07 -1.20 -6.73
N GLY A 40 -3.06 -0.37 -6.49
CA GLY A 40 -1.75 -0.47 -7.14
C GLY A 40 -1.04 -1.79 -6.87
N ILE A 41 -1.03 -2.24 -5.60
CA ILE A 41 -0.40 -3.51 -5.18
C ILE A 41 -1.10 -4.72 -5.82
N VAL A 42 -2.43 -4.73 -5.79
CA VAL A 42 -3.24 -5.82 -6.38
C VAL A 42 -3.00 -5.91 -7.87
N ILE A 43 -3.01 -4.78 -8.58
CA ILE A 43 -2.81 -4.75 -10.03
C ILE A 43 -1.39 -5.19 -10.40
N ALA A 44 -0.36 -4.78 -9.63
CA ALA A 44 1.02 -5.22 -9.87
C ALA A 44 1.14 -6.75 -9.80
N ARG A 45 0.51 -7.39 -8.80
CA ARG A 45 0.47 -8.85 -8.68
C ARG A 45 -0.30 -9.52 -9.82
N SER A 46 -1.43 -8.93 -10.24
CA SER A 46 -2.21 -9.42 -11.37
C SER A 46 -1.42 -9.37 -12.67
N VAL A 47 -0.71 -8.27 -12.94
CA VAL A 47 0.15 -8.13 -14.12
C VAL A 47 1.28 -9.16 -14.11
N ALA A 48 1.85 -9.46 -12.94
CA ALA A 48 2.84 -10.52 -12.83
C ALA A 48 2.23 -11.89 -13.18
N ALA A 49 1.03 -12.19 -12.68
CA ALA A 49 0.33 -13.44 -12.98
C ALA A 49 -0.11 -13.56 -14.45
N ASP A 50 -0.41 -12.43 -15.11
CA ASP A 50 -0.78 -12.42 -16.54
C ASP A 50 0.44 -12.68 -17.46
N LYS A 51 1.63 -12.25 -17.04
CA LYS A 51 2.85 -12.31 -17.88
C LYS A 51 3.74 -13.50 -17.60
N TYR A 52 3.73 -14.03 -16.40
CA TYR A 52 4.64 -15.07 -15.94
C TYR A 52 3.87 -16.27 -15.41
N SER A 53 4.49 -17.45 -15.50
CA SER A 53 3.92 -18.70 -14.98
C SER A 53 5.00 -19.54 -14.26
N GLY A 54 4.56 -20.48 -13.43
CA GLY A 54 5.46 -21.43 -12.75
C GLY A 54 6.55 -20.73 -11.92
N LYS A 55 7.80 -21.11 -12.15
CA LYS A 55 8.96 -20.61 -11.38
C LYS A 55 9.22 -19.11 -11.58
N GLU A 56 8.97 -18.58 -12.78
CA GLU A 56 9.14 -17.16 -13.08
C GLU A 56 8.13 -16.30 -12.34
N LEU A 57 6.88 -16.72 -12.29
CA LEU A 57 5.84 -16.05 -11.49
C LEU A 57 6.24 -16.03 -10.00
N ALA A 58 6.67 -17.18 -9.46
CA ALA A 58 7.12 -17.25 -8.07
C ALA A 58 8.26 -16.27 -7.78
N LYS A 59 9.25 -16.17 -8.69
CA LYS A 59 10.35 -15.21 -8.57
C LYS A 59 9.87 -13.76 -8.59
N MET A 60 8.97 -13.41 -9.50
CA MET A 60 8.41 -12.05 -9.59
C MET A 60 7.60 -11.68 -8.34
N LEU A 61 6.77 -12.60 -7.84
CA LEU A 61 6.03 -12.39 -6.60
C LEU A 61 6.95 -12.27 -5.39
N ALA A 62 8.06 -13.02 -5.35
CA ALA A 62 9.08 -12.89 -4.32
C ALA A 62 9.76 -11.51 -4.34
N VAL A 63 10.08 -10.99 -5.53
CA VAL A 63 10.64 -9.63 -5.68
C VAL A 63 9.65 -8.56 -5.19
N ILE A 64 8.37 -8.66 -5.59
CA ILE A 64 7.32 -7.76 -5.09
C ILE A 64 7.19 -7.87 -3.57
N GLY A 65 7.25 -9.08 -3.03
CA GLY A 65 7.24 -9.34 -1.60
C GLY A 65 8.43 -8.71 -0.87
N ALA A 66 9.64 -8.85 -1.41
CA ALA A 66 10.86 -8.27 -0.85
C ALA A 66 10.79 -6.73 -0.80
N ILE A 67 10.32 -6.09 -1.88
CA ILE A 67 10.12 -4.64 -1.92
C ILE A 67 9.11 -4.21 -0.83
N ASN A 68 7.99 -4.92 -0.70
CA ASN A 68 7.00 -4.64 0.33
C ASN A 68 7.52 -4.89 1.76
N GLY A 69 8.45 -5.83 1.95
CA GLY A 69 9.11 -6.08 3.23
C GLY A 69 10.13 -5.00 3.62
N VAL A 70 10.88 -4.47 2.64
CA VAL A 70 11.88 -3.42 2.89
C VAL A 70 11.25 -2.05 3.12
N ALA A 71 10.12 -1.77 2.49
CA ALA A 71 9.47 -0.47 2.58
C ALA A 71 9.16 -0.02 4.03
N PRO A 72 8.60 -0.85 4.92
CA PRO A 72 8.36 -0.47 6.32
C PRO A 72 9.64 -0.19 7.12
N VAL A 73 10.79 -0.71 6.71
CA VAL A 73 12.09 -0.42 7.34
C VAL A 73 12.59 0.95 6.94
N VAL A 74 12.53 1.24 5.66
CA VAL A 74 13.11 2.46 5.07
C VAL A 74 12.21 3.68 5.28
N ALA A 75 10.89 3.51 5.18
CA ALA A 75 9.94 4.61 5.26
C ALA A 75 9.98 5.40 6.58
N PRO A 76 10.07 4.81 7.78
CA PRO A 76 10.18 5.56 9.03
C PRO A 76 11.48 6.35 9.12
N ILE A 77 12.60 5.81 8.62
CA ILE A 77 13.90 6.50 8.66
C ILE A 77 13.82 7.74 7.76
N ILE A 78 13.40 7.57 6.53
CA ILE A 78 13.22 8.68 5.58
C ILE A 78 12.19 9.67 6.14
N GLY A 79 11.04 9.17 6.62
CA GLY A 79 9.97 9.98 7.19
C GLY A 79 10.44 10.80 8.41
N GLY A 80 11.22 10.22 9.31
CA GLY A 80 11.77 10.92 10.48
C GLY A 80 12.65 12.09 10.08
N VAL A 81 13.63 11.87 9.19
CA VAL A 81 14.54 12.91 8.70
C VAL A 81 13.78 14.04 7.98
N PHE A 82 12.87 13.67 7.08
CA PHE A 82 12.12 14.68 6.32
C PHE A 82 11.08 15.41 7.17
N THR A 83 10.49 14.77 8.19
CA THR A 83 9.54 15.44 9.08
C THR A 83 10.18 16.56 9.85
N GLU A 84 11.43 16.38 10.32
CA GLU A 84 12.18 17.44 11.01
C GLU A 84 12.53 18.60 10.06
N ALA A 85 12.82 18.31 8.79
CA ALA A 85 13.26 19.31 7.81
C ALA A 85 12.11 20.11 7.18
N ILE A 86 11.04 19.45 6.79
CA ILE A 86 9.96 20.03 5.95
C ILE A 86 8.54 19.84 6.51
N GLY A 87 8.43 19.29 7.73
CA GLY A 87 7.17 19.01 8.38
C GLY A 87 6.37 17.88 7.73
N TRP A 88 5.21 17.57 8.32
CA TRP A 88 4.34 16.50 7.82
C TRP A 88 3.73 16.81 6.44
N GLN A 89 3.46 18.09 6.13
CA GLN A 89 2.97 18.52 4.82
C GLN A 89 3.99 18.22 3.72
N GLY A 90 5.28 18.41 4.01
CA GLY A 90 6.36 18.10 3.07
C GLY A 90 6.40 16.63 2.68
N ILE A 91 6.12 15.72 3.62
CA ILE A 91 6.03 14.28 3.33
C ILE A 91 4.88 13.99 2.35
N PHE A 92 3.71 14.62 2.55
CA PHE A 92 2.60 14.50 1.59
C PHE A 92 2.94 15.09 0.23
N GLY A 93 3.75 16.16 0.18
CA GLY A 93 4.30 16.70 -1.05
C GLY A 93 5.19 15.69 -1.80
N ILE A 94 6.07 14.98 -1.08
CA ILE A 94 6.90 13.90 -1.66
C ILE A 94 6.01 12.76 -2.17
N LEU A 95 5.01 12.33 -1.39
CA LEU A 95 4.06 11.30 -1.81
C LEU A 95 3.29 11.72 -3.07
N LEU A 96 2.90 12.98 -3.16
CA LEU A 96 2.25 13.54 -4.35
C LEU A 96 3.19 13.48 -5.57
N GLY A 97 4.43 13.90 -5.41
CA GLY A 97 5.44 13.82 -6.46
C GLY A 97 5.66 12.39 -6.97
N LEU A 98 5.81 11.43 -6.05
CA LEU A 98 5.91 10.01 -6.38
C LEU A 98 4.64 9.51 -7.09
N GLY A 99 3.46 9.91 -6.60
CA GLY A 99 2.17 9.56 -7.23
C GLY A 99 2.09 10.06 -8.67
N VAL A 100 2.55 11.28 -8.96
CA VAL A 100 2.60 11.84 -10.31
C VAL A 100 3.57 11.07 -11.20
N VAL A 101 4.76 10.75 -10.72
CA VAL A 101 5.75 9.94 -11.46
C VAL A 101 5.16 8.57 -11.81
N LEU A 102 4.50 7.90 -10.85
CA LEU A 102 3.84 6.62 -11.08
C LEU A 102 2.65 6.73 -12.05
N LEU A 103 1.89 7.82 -12.01
CA LEU A 103 0.80 8.08 -12.95
C LEU A 103 1.36 8.22 -14.38
N VAL A 104 2.40 9.02 -14.57
CA VAL A 104 3.07 9.18 -15.87
C VAL A 104 3.61 7.84 -16.37
N GLY A 105 4.29 7.08 -15.50
CA GLY A 105 4.74 5.73 -15.83
C GLY A 105 3.60 4.79 -16.22
N SER A 106 2.45 4.92 -15.55
CA SER A 106 1.25 4.11 -15.84
C SER A 106 0.63 4.44 -17.21
N TYR A 107 0.74 5.65 -17.72
CA TYR A 107 0.34 6.00 -19.08
C TYR A 107 1.23 5.34 -20.14
N CYS A 108 2.51 5.14 -19.84
CA CYS A 108 3.44 4.44 -20.73
C CYS A 108 3.26 2.92 -20.69
N PHE A 109 2.52 2.40 -19.71
CA PHE A 109 2.32 0.97 -19.53
C PHE A 109 1.29 0.44 -20.54
N ARG A 110 1.71 -0.52 -21.36
CA ARG A 110 0.79 -1.22 -22.29
C ARG A 110 0.01 -2.28 -21.54
N GLU A 111 -1.28 -2.37 -21.82
CA GLU A 111 -2.18 -3.40 -21.28
C GLU A 111 -1.59 -4.81 -21.50
N SER A 112 -1.41 -5.55 -20.41
CA SER A 112 -0.79 -6.88 -20.44
C SER A 112 -1.76 -7.98 -20.90
N LEU A 113 -3.07 -7.79 -20.68
CA LEU A 113 -4.06 -8.80 -20.99
C LEU A 113 -4.47 -8.75 -22.49
N PRO A 114 -4.34 -9.85 -23.25
CA PRO A 114 -4.80 -9.92 -24.63
C PRO A 114 -6.30 -9.59 -24.76
N LYS A 115 -6.71 -8.96 -25.86
CA LYS A 115 -8.10 -8.54 -26.07
C LYS A 115 -9.11 -9.68 -25.95
N GLU A 116 -8.71 -10.88 -26.34
CA GLU A 116 -9.52 -12.11 -26.32
C GLU A 116 -9.88 -12.59 -24.91
N HIS A 117 -9.00 -12.29 -23.92
CA HIS A 117 -9.18 -12.68 -22.51
C HIS A 117 -9.81 -11.58 -21.66
N ARG A 118 -10.11 -10.41 -22.25
CA ARG A 118 -10.76 -9.31 -21.55
C ARG A 118 -12.25 -9.60 -21.39
N SER A 119 -12.63 -10.16 -20.25
CA SER A 119 -14.04 -10.27 -19.92
C SER A 119 -14.62 -8.88 -19.62
N VAL A 120 -15.73 -8.54 -20.29
CA VAL A 120 -16.57 -7.42 -19.89
C VAL A 120 -17.33 -7.89 -18.65
N SER A 121 -16.63 -7.92 -17.51
CA SER A 121 -17.26 -8.33 -16.25
C SER A 121 -18.29 -7.29 -15.86
N ARG A 122 -19.55 -7.68 -15.81
CA ARG A 122 -20.61 -6.89 -15.19
C ARG A 122 -20.40 -6.92 -13.68
N TRP A 123 -20.75 -5.87 -12.98
CA TRP A 123 -20.64 -5.79 -11.51
C TRP A 123 -21.22 -7.04 -10.82
N GLY A 124 -22.32 -7.61 -11.36
CA GLY A 124 -22.91 -8.84 -10.85
C GLY A 124 -22.00 -10.07 -10.92
N ASP A 125 -21.21 -10.22 -11.97
CA ASP A 125 -20.28 -11.34 -12.14
C ASP A 125 -19.11 -11.24 -11.14
N THR A 126 -18.67 -10.03 -10.86
CA THR A 126 -17.66 -9.77 -9.83
C THR A 126 -18.15 -10.19 -8.43
N PHE A 127 -19.38 -9.78 -8.05
CA PHE A 127 -19.97 -10.19 -6.78
C PHE A 127 -20.19 -11.70 -6.70
N ARG A 128 -20.58 -12.33 -7.80
CA ARG A 128 -20.74 -13.79 -7.86
C ARG A 128 -19.42 -14.52 -7.66
N SER A 129 -18.34 -14.02 -8.29
CA SER A 129 -16.99 -14.58 -8.11
C SER A 129 -16.52 -14.44 -6.66
N PHE A 130 -16.73 -13.28 -6.02
CA PHE A 130 -16.44 -13.11 -4.59
C PHE A 130 -17.22 -14.10 -3.72
N LYS A 131 -18.50 -14.31 -3.99
CA LYS A 131 -19.33 -15.26 -3.25
C LYS A 131 -18.79 -16.69 -3.37
N VAL A 132 -18.37 -17.12 -4.56
CA VAL A 132 -17.80 -18.46 -4.79
C VAL A 132 -16.50 -18.63 -3.99
N VAL A 133 -15.62 -17.64 -4.03
CA VAL A 133 -14.34 -17.67 -3.30
C VAL A 133 -14.56 -17.68 -1.77
N LEU A 134 -15.53 -16.92 -1.27
CA LEU A 134 -15.88 -16.89 0.17
C LEU A 134 -16.58 -18.17 0.66
N GLN A 135 -17.07 -19.03 -0.24
CA GLN A 135 -17.64 -20.33 0.13
C GLN A 135 -16.56 -21.39 0.39
N ASP A 136 -15.34 -21.19 -0.12
CA ASP A 136 -14.22 -22.06 0.16
C ASP A 136 -13.68 -21.79 1.57
N ARG A 137 -13.99 -22.70 2.50
CA ARG A 137 -13.58 -22.59 3.91
C ARG A 137 -12.07 -22.56 4.09
N GLN A 138 -11.33 -23.30 3.27
CA GLN A 138 -9.88 -23.36 3.34
C GLN A 138 -9.25 -22.03 2.91
N TYR A 139 -9.75 -21.47 1.83
CA TYR A 139 -9.33 -20.14 1.37
C TYR A 139 -9.63 -19.06 2.41
N VAL A 140 -10.85 -19.03 2.96
CA VAL A 140 -11.26 -18.06 3.99
C VAL A 140 -10.39 -18.18 5.24
N PHE A 141 -10.06 -19.40 5.66
CA PHE A 141 -9.15 -19.62 6.80
C PHE A 141 -7.77 -19.00 6.57
N TYR A 142 -7.15 -19.24 5.41
CA TYR A 142 -5.86 -18.65 5.08
C TYR A 142 -5.91 -17.11 4.96
N VAL A 143 -6.98 -16.59 4.37
CA VAL A 143 -7.17 -15.12 4.26
C VAL A 143 -7.31 -14.50 5.65
N LEU A 144 -8.08 -15.10 6.55
CA LEU A 144 -8.23 -14.62 7.93
C LEU A 144 -6.91 -14.69 8.70
N GLN A 145 -6.17 -15.79 8.57
CA GLN A 145 -4.85 -15.91 9.19
C GLN A 145 -3.89 -14.81 8.72
N MET A 146 -3.83 -14.56 7.41
CA MET A 146 -3.05 -13.45 6.85
C MET A 146 -3.54 -12.09 7.34
N ALA A 147 -4.85 -11.88 7.40
CA ALA A 147 -5.43 -10.63 7.87
C ALA A 147 -5.08 -10.35 9.34
N PHE A 148 -5.15 -11.35 10.21
CA PHE A 148 -4.74 -11.21 11.60
C PHE A 148 -3.24 -10.95 11.75
N ALA A 149 -2.40 -11.67 11.03
CA ALA A 149 -0.95 -11.45 11.05
C ALA A 149 -0.58 -10.04 10.61
N GLN A 150 -1.17 -9.56 9.51
CA GLN A 150 -0.99 -8.19 9.05
C GLN A 150 -1.58 -7.17 10.02
N GLY A 151 -2.74 -7.48 10.63
CA GLY A 151 -3.36 -6.63 11.65
C GLY A 151 -2.44 -6.40 12.87
N VAL A 152 -1.78 -7.44 13.36
CA VAL A 152 -0.79 -7.34 14.45
C VAL A 152 0.39 -6.47 14.03
N LEU A 153 0.93 -6.67 12.82
CA LEU A 153 2.02 -5.86 12.28
C LEU A 153 1.62 -4.37 12.19
N PHE A 154 0.46 -4.07 11.63
CA PHE A 154 -0.02 -2.70 11.51
C PHE A 154 -0.35 -2.05 12.88
N ALA A 155 -0.87 -2.82 13.83
CA ALA A 155 -1.08 -2.33 15.19
C ALA A 155 0.25 -1.95 15.85
N TYR A 156 1.30 -2.77 15.67
CA TYR A 156 2.66 -2.45 16.13
C TYR A 156 3.19 -1.19 15.45
N ILE A 157 3.10 -1.09 14.12
CA ILE A 157 3.57 0.07 13.35
C ILE A 157 2.87 1.36 13.82
N SER A 158 1.57 1.29 14.10
CA SER A 158 0.78 2.48 14.49
C SER A 158 1.03 2.92 15.92
N SER A 159 1.21 1.98 16.86
CA SER A 159 1.33 2.29 18.29
C SER A 159 2.76 2.55 18.73
N SER A 160 3.76 1.96 18.06
CA SER A 160 5.16 2.08 18.48
C SER A 160 5.70 3.51 18.50
N PRO A 161 5.42 4.40 17.52
CA PRO A 161 5.90 5.79 17.61
C PRO A 161 5.29 6.52 18.77
N PHE A 162 4.01 6.27 19.08
CA PHE A 162 3.34 6.90 20.22
C PHE A 162 3.99 6.47 21.56
N ILE A 163 4.26 5.18 21.72
CA ILE A 163 4.91 4.65 22.92
C ILE A 163 6.32 5.21 23.08
N VAL A 164 7.13 5.15 22.03
CA VAL A 164 8.55 5.54 22.12
C VAL A 164 8.71 7.04 22.25
N GLN A 165 7.94 7.84 21.52
CA GLN A 165 8.10 9.30 21.51
C GLN A 165 7.31 9.98 22.61
N GLN A 166 6.05 9.61 22.87
CA GLN A 166 5.22 10.30 23.85
C GLN A 166 5.35 9.72 25.26
N HIS A 167 5.43 8.39 25.39
CA HIS A 167 5.53 7.78 26.71
C HIS A 167 6.97 7.79 27.26
N TYR A 168 7.94 7.45 26.41
CA TYR A 168 9.36 7.43 26.83
C TYR A 168 10.13 8.71 26.51
N GLY A 169 9.56 9.66 25.76
CA GLY A 169 10.17 10.95 25.47
C GLY A 169 11.36 10.92 24.51
N TYR A 170 11.57 9.83 23.77
CA TYR A 170 12.67 9.73 22.81
C TYR A 170 12.38 10.52 21.53
N SER A 171 13.46 10.96 20.87
CA SER A 171 13.35 11.68 19.60
C SER A 171 12.82 10.78 18.46
N PRO A 172 12.22 11.36 17.39
CA PRO A 172 11.80 10.62 16.21
C PRO A 172 12.94 9.83 15.56
N LEU A 173 14.16 10.32 15.64
CA LEU A 173 15.35 9.67 15.09
C LEU A 173 15.70 8.39 15.86
N VAL A 174 15.63 8.41 17.20
CA VAL A 174 15.84 7.23 18.04
C VAL A 174 14.76 6.19 17.77
N PHE A 175 13.49 6.61 17.66
CA PHE A 175 12.39 5.72 17.25
C PHE A 175 12.68 5.06 15.90
N SER A 176 13.08 5.84 14.89
CA SER A 176 13.36 5.31 13.55
C SER A 176 14.47 4.27 13.55
N PHE A 177 15.50 4.48 14.36
CA PHE A 177 16.60 3.53 14.50
C PHE A 177 16.15 2.22 15.18
N CYS A 178 15.45 2.33 16.31
CA CYS A 178 14.90 1.16 17.02
C CYS A 178 13.93 0.37 16.12
N PHE A 179 13.10 1.08 15.35
CA PHE A 179 12.16 0.45 14.42
C PHE A 179 12.90 -0.28 13.29
N ALA A 180 13.96 0.31 12.74
CA ALA A 180 14.78 -0.31 11.69
C ALA A 180 15.46 -1.58 12.19
N VAL A 181 16.05 -1.58 13.40
CA VAL A 181 16.66 -2.76 14.00
C VAL A 181 15.62 -3.89 14.18
N ASN A 182 14.43 -3.55 14.67
CA ASN A 182 13.37 -4.54 14.84
C ASN A 182 12.86 -5.09 13.49
N ALA A 183 12.77 -4.25 12.47
CA ALA A 183 12.32 -4.66 11.16
C ALA A 183 13.33 -5.56 10.40
N VAL A 184 14.62 -5.48 10.74
CA VAL A 184 15.64 -6.42 10.23
C VAL A 184 15.51 -7.80 10.90
N ALA A 185 14.95 -7.84 12.11
CA ALA A 185 14.76 -9.10 12.84
C ALA A 185 13.48 -9.86 12.45
N ILE A 186 12.55 -9.24 11.73
CA ILE A 186 11.31 -9.82 11.19
C ILE A 186 11.53 -10.38 9.79
#